data_e55dba7a9fe0e8bc0df8aef8ff71efc6
#
_entry.id   e55dba7a9fe0e8bc0df8aef8ff71efc6
#
_cell.length_a   1.000
_cell.length_b   1.000
_cell.length_c   1.000
_cell.angle_alpha   90.00
_cell.angle_beta   90.00
_cell.angle_gamma   90.00
#
_symmetry.space_group_name_H-M   'P 1'
#
loop_
_entity.id
_entity.type
_entity.pdbx_description
1 polymer ?
#
loop_
_entity_poly.entity_id
_entity_poly.type
_entity_poly.pdbx_seq_one_letter_code
_entity_poly.pdbx_strand_id
1 'polypeptide(L)'
;MSQSFRSAVHLIFIEDDHILLSLRANTGYMDGHYSLVAGHIEPGETIVQAVAREAAEEAGVVVVPKDTEVVGVMHRRDGEERIDFFVRVHGWVGEPFNAEPEKCDDLAWHRLDALPQNIVPYIFRALQNYKANRWFDEFGWE
;
A
#
# COMPACT_ATOMS: atom_id res chain seq x y z
N MET A 1 15.34 27.18 -6.49
CA MET A 1 15.36 25.80 -7.04
C MET A 1 14.34 24.96 -6.29
N SER A 2 13.50 24.27 -6.99
CA SER A 2 12.49 23.42 -6.37
C SER A 2 12.97 21.99 -6.23
N GLN A 3 12.50 21.31 -5.21
CA GLN A 3 12.81 19.92 -4.95
C GLN A 3 11.47 19.18 -4.81
N SER A 4 11.38 18.00 -5.41
CA SER A 4 10.17 17.21 -5.35
C SER A 4 10.49 15.79 -4.89
N PHE A 5 9.54 15.21 -4.15
CA PHE A 5 9.57 13.82 -3.75
C PHE A 5 8.39 13.09 -4.41
N ARG A 6 8.61 11.85 -4.81
CA ARG A 6 7.50 11.02 -5.22
C ARG A 6 6.72 10.61 -3.98
N SER A 7 5.40 10.69 -4.07
CA SER A 7 4.53 10.29 -2.98
C SER A 7 3.62 9.18 -3.44
N ALA A 8 3.42 8.19 -2.58
CA ALA A 8 2.57 7.05 -2.87
C ALA A 8 1.62 6.77 -1.71
N VAL A 9 0.48 6.17 -2.03
CA VAL A 9 -0.44 5.64 -1.04
C VAL A 9 -0.33 4.12 -1.04
N HIS A 10 -0.38 3.53 0.14
CA HIS A 10 -0.39 2.09 0.34
C HIS A 10 -1.63 1.76 1.17
N LEU A 11 -2.46 0.85 0.66
CA LEU A 11 -3.77 0.60 1.22
C LEU A 11 -3.76 -0.63 2.12
N ILE A 12 -4.22 -0.46 3.34
CA ILE A 12 -4.32 -1.53 4.32
C ILE A 12 -5.79 -1.94 4.43
N PHE A 13 -6.11 -3.07 3.80
CA PHE A 13 -7.42 -3.71 3.93
C PHE A 13 -7.26 -4.87 4.90
N ILE A 14 -8.00 -4.86 5.97
CA ILE A 14 -7.97 -5.95 6.95
C ILE A 14 -9.40 -6.42 7.22
N GLU A 15 -9.61 -7.73 7.19
CA GLU A 15 -10.87 -8.37 7.48
C GLU A 15 -10.61 -9.71 8.17
N ASP A 16 -11.21 -9.94 9.33
CA ASP A 16 -11.06 -11.19 10.08
C ASP A 16 -9.59 -11.61 10.29
N ASP A 17 -8.77 -10.68 10.78
CA ASP A 17 -7.34 -10.90 11.03
C ASP A 17 -6.53 -11.23 9.77
N HIS A 18 -7.07 -10.94 8.59
CA HIS A 18 -6.40 -11.12 7.30
C HIS A 18 -6.17 -9.78 6.64
N ILE A 19 -5.03 -9.64 5.99
CA ILE A 19 -4.67 -8.46 5.22
C ILE A 19 -4.59 -8.81 3.74
N LEU A 20 -5.03 -7.89 2.90
CA LEU A 20 -5.00 -8.06 1.45
C LEU A 20 -3.60 -7.72 0.93
N LEU A 21 -2.96 -8.68 0.25
CA LEU A 21 -1.65 -8.49 -0.33
C LEU A 21 -1.67 -8.77 -1.83
N SER A 22 -0.81 -8.06 -2.56
CA SER A 22 -0.66 -8.15 -4.01
C SER A 22 0.72 -8.68 -4.35
N LEU A 23 0.78 -9.77 -5.11
CA LEU A 23 2.04 -10.34 -5.60
C LEU A 23 2.47 -9.60 -6.85
N ARG A 24 3.56 -8.83 -6.76
CA ARG A 24 4.04 -7.95 -7.83
C ARG A 24 4.55 -8.76 -9.02
N ALA A 25 4.19 -8.30 -10.23
CA ALA A 25 4.64 -8.91 -11.49
C ALA A 25 4.76 -7.85 -12.57
N ASN A 26 5.79 -7.96 -13.39
CA ASN A 26 6.01 -7.09 -14.54
C ASN A 26 6.03 -5.59 -14.22
N THR A 27 6.48 -5.22 -13.01
CA THR A 27 6.55 -3.83 -12.57
C THR A 27 7.97 -3.27 -12.66
N GLY A 28 8.97 -4.15 -12.68
CA GLY A 28 10.37 -3.74 -12.67
C GLY A 28 10.93 -3.47 -11.28
N TYR A 29 10.12 -3.64 -10.24
CA TYR A 29 10.57 -3.44 -8.85
C TYR A 29 10.00 -4.53 -7.96
N MET A 30 10.89 -5.28 -7.32
CA MET A 30 10.52 -6.33 -6.34
C MET A 30 9.45 -7.31 -6.87
N ASP A 31 9.51 -7.63 -8.15
CA ASP A 31 8.58 -8.60 -8.74
C ASP A 31 8.80 -9.97 -8.08
N GLY A 32 7.72 -10.69 -7.88
CA GLY A 32 7.75 -11.95 -7.12
C GLY A 32 7.65 -11.74 -5.61
N HIS A 33 7.45 -10.52 -5.16
CA HIS A 33 7.28 -10.19 -3.74
C HIS A 33 5.87 -9.64 -3.49
N TYR A 34 5.36 -9.89 -2.31
CA TYR A 34 4.07 -9.36 -1.88
C TYR A 34 4.19 -7.94 -1.37
N SER A 35 3.20 -7.12 -1.71
CA SER A 35 3.10 -5.73 -1.29
C SER A 35 1.62 -5.42 -0.99
N LEU A 36 1.35 -4.17 -0.63
CA LEU A 36 -0.03 -3.70 -0.51
C LEU A 36 -0.53 -3.20 -1.87
N VAL A 37 -1.83 -3.10 -2.02
CA VAL A 37 -2.42 -2.32 -3.11
C VAL A 37 -1.90 -0.90 -2.94
N ALA A 38 -1.31 -0.34 -3.99
CA ALA A 38 -0.57 0.92 -3.86
C ALA A 38 -0.43 1.62 -5.20
N GLY A 39 -0.11 2.92 -5.15
CA GLY A 39 0.22 3.67 -6.33
C GLY A 39 0.63 5.10 -6.00
N HIS A 40 1.18 5.78 -6.98
CA HIS A 40 1.62 7.17 -6.83
C HIS A 40 0.44 8.12 -6.77
N ILE A 41 0.57 9.15 -5.95
CA ILE A 41 -0.38 10.26 -5.91
C ILE A 41 -0.14 11.10 -7.16
N GLU A 42 -1.19 11.40 -7.90
CA GLU A 42 -1.09 12.22 -9.12
C GLU A 42 -1.23 13.70 -8.79
N PRO A 43 -0.67 14.60 -9.62
CA PRO A 43 -0.83 16.04 -9.42
C PRO A 43 -2.31 16.44 -9.31
N GLY A 44 -2.63 17.23 -8.30
CA GLY A 44 -4.00 17.69 -8.08
C GLY A 44 -4.90 16.69 -7.36
N GLU A 45 -4.37 15.54 -6.99
CA GLU A 45 -5.11 14.46 -6.35
C GLU A 45 -4.85 14.48 -4.84
N THR A 46 -5.91 14.37 -4.03
CA THR A 46 -5.73 14.21 -2.59
C THR A 46 -5.33 12.77 -2.26
N ILE A 47 -4.83 12.55 -1.05
CA ILE A 47 -4.52 11.20 -0.58
C ILE A 47 -5.74 10.29 -0.68
N VAL A 48 -6.91 10.77 -0.23
CA VAL A 48 -8.13 9.97 -0.26
C VAL A 48 -8.57 9.66 -1.69
N GLN A 49 -8.42 10.62 -2.60
CA GLN A 49 -8.73 10.39 -4.02
C GLN A 49 -7.80 9.35 -4.63
N ALA A 50 -6.50 9.40 -4.29
CA ALA A 50 -5.53 8.41 -4.77
C ALA A 50 -5.87 7.01 -4.25
N VAL A 51 -6.26 6.91 -2.97
CA VAL A 51 -6.69 5.64 -2.36
C VAL A 51 -7.88 5.07 -3.13
N ALA A 52 -8.91 5.88 -3.37
CA ALA A 52 -10.11 5.43 -4.08
C ALA A 52 -9.79 4.96 -5.50
N ARG A 53 -8.96 5.71 -6.21
CA ARG A 53 -8.56 5.37 -7.58
C ARG A 53 -7.77 4.06 -7.62
N GLU A 54 -6.76 3.92 -6.76
CA GLU A 54 -5.93 2.71 -6.76
C GLU A 54 -6.73 1.48 -6.32
N ALA A 55 -7.64 1.63 -5.37
CA ALA A 55 -8.51 0.53 -4.94
C ALA A 55 -9.37 0.03 -6.11
N ALA A 56 -9.92 0.95 -6.89
CA ALA A 56 -10.72 0.59 -8.06
C ALA A 56 -9.88 -0.07 -9.15
N GLU A 57 -8.71 0.50 -9.45
CA GLU A 57 -7.84 0.02 -10.52
C GLU A 57 -7.23 -1.34 -10.21
N GLU A 58 -6.77 -1.56 -8.98
CA GLU A 58 -6.02 -2.77 -8.64
C GLU A 58 -6.84 -3.86 -7.98
N ALA A 59 -7.86 -3.49 -7.21
CA ALA A 59 -8.66 -4.45 -6.44
C ALA A 59 -10.13 -4.47 -6.81
N GLY A 60 -10.57 -3.58 -7.70
CA GLY A 60 -11.95 -3.56 -8.19
C GLY A 60 -13.00 -3.23 -7.16
N VAL A 61 -12.65 -2.53 -6.08
CA VAL A 61 -13.58 -2.15 -5.03
C VAL A 61 -13.79 -0.65 -4.97
N VAL A 62 -14.91 -0.24 -4.39
CA VAL A 62 -15.25 1.16 -4.18
C VAL A 62 -14.99 1.50 -2.72
N VAL A 63 -14.02 2.40 -2.49
CA VAL A 63 -13.67 2.84 -1.14
C VAL A 63 -14.68 3.89 -0.69
N VAL A 64 -15.08 3.80 0.58
CA VAL A 64 -15.92 4.81 1.23
C VAL A 64 -14.98 5.87 1.82
N PRO A 65 -14.93 7.10 1.27
CA PRO A 65 -13.91 8.09 1.66
C PRO A 65 -13.85 8.39 3.15
N LYS A 66 -14.99 8.48 3.82
CA LYS A 66 -15.04 8.78 5.26
C LYS A 66 -14.47 7.64 6.13
N ASP A 67 -14.31 6.45 5.55
CA ASP A 67 -13.82 5.28 6.27
C ASP A 67 -12.33 5.01 5.97
N THR A 68 -11.61 6.04 5.58
CA THR A 68 -10.16 5.96 5.38
C THR A 68 -9.44 6.71 6.50
N GLU A 69 -8.28 6.19 6.88
CA GLU A 69 -7.48 6.79 7.94
C GLU A 69 -6.00 6.64 7.60
N VAL A 70 -5.26 7.74 7.58
CA VAL A 70 -3.81 7.68 7.43
C VAL A 70 -3.24 7.19 8.75
N VAL A 71 -2.64 6.01 8.74
CA VAL A 71 -2.13 5.37 9.97
C VAL A 71 -0.61 5.37 10.05
N GLY A 72 0.07 5.77 8.99
CA GLY A 72 1.52 5.83 9.00
C GLY A 72 2.08 6.63 7.85
N VAL A 73 3.26 7.19 8.06
CA VAL A 73 4.04 7.92 7.07
C VAL A 73 5.47 7.41 7.14
N MET A 74 6.04 7.12 5.99
CA MET A 74 7.44 6.68 5.92
C MET A 74 8.22 7.57 4.97
N HIS A 75 9.31 8.15 5.48
CA HIS A 75 10.26 8.88 4.66
C HIS A 75 11.30 7.87 4.19
N ARG A 76 11.21 7.48 2.94
CA ARG A 76 11.97 6.35 2.42
C ARG A 76 12.96 6.78 1.34
N ARG A 77 14.11 6.15 1.35
CA ARG A 77 15.11 6.33 0.30
C ARG A 77 15.43 4.97 -0.32
N ASP A 78 15.23 4.89 -1.63
CA ASP A 78 15.52 3.69 -2.41
C ASP A 78 15.92 4.17 -3.80
N GLY A 79 17.21 4.56 -3.92
CA GLY A 79 17.70 5.28 -5.08
C GLY A 79 17.23 6.73 -5.06
N GLU A 80 15.93 6.96 -5.10
CA GLU A 80 15.33 8.29 -4.96
C GLU A 80 14.60 8.42 -3.64
N GLU A 81 14.32 9.65 -3.23
CA GLU A 81 13.61 9.94 -2.00
C GLU A 81 12.10 9.89 -2.23
N ARG A 82 11.39 9.33 -1.27
CA ARG A 82 9.94 9.12 -1.35
C ARG A 82 9.27 9.39 -0.02
N ILE A 83 8.00 9.78 -0.10
CA ILE A 83 7.12 9.86 1.07
C ILE A 83 6.00 8.86 0.82
N ASP A 84 5.88 7.87 1.69
CA ASP A 84 4.85 6.84 1.59
C ASP A 84 3.80 7.06 2.66
N PHE A 85 2.54 7.09 2.26
CA PHE A 85 1.40 7.20 3.16
C PHE A 85 0.73 5.84 3.27
N PHE A 86 0.57 5.35 4.50
CA PHE A 86 -0.12 4.08 4.75
C PHE A 86 -1.52 4.40 5.25
N VAL A 87 -2.53 3.91 4.52
CA VAL A 87 -3.91 4.29 4.74
C VAL A 87 -4.73 3.05 5.05
N ARG A 88 -5.32 3.01 6.23
CA ARG A 88 -6.26 1.97 6.62
C ARG A 88 -7.59 2.25 5.94
N VAL A 89 -8.10 1.28 5.20
CA VAL A 89 -9.41 1.36 4.58
C VAL A 89 -10.35 0.53 5.45
N HIS A 90 -11.19 1.22 6.23
CA HIS A 90 -12.11 0.55 7.14
C HIS A 90 -13.41 0.11 6.45
N GLY A 91 -13.81 0.80 5.37
CA GLY A 91 -15.04 0.49 4.68
C GLY A 91 -14.89 0.56 3.16
N TRP A 92 -15.40 -0.44 2.48
CA TRP A 92 -15.43 -0.50 1.02
C TRP A 92 -16.63 -1.30 0.56
N VAL A 93 -16.99 -1.18 -0.72
CA VAL A 93 -18.08 -1.92 -1.35
C VAL A 93 -17.49 -2.83 -2.41
N GLY A 94 -17.89 -4.08 -2.40
CA GLY A 94 -17.45 -5.09 -3.34
C GLY A 94 -16.45 -6.06 -2.73
N GLU A 95 -16.28 -7.21 -3.39
CA GLU A 95 -15.29 -8.20 -2.98
C GLU A 95 -14.01 -7.95 -3.77
N PRO A 96 -12.85 -7.75 -3.11
CA PRO A 96 -11.60 -7.53 -3.83
C PRO A 96 -11.25 -8.67 -4.77
N PHE A 97 -10.81 -8.32 -5.97
CA PHE A 97 -10.31 -9.28 -6.94
C PHE A 97 -9.13 -8.66 -7.71
N ASN A 98 -8.33 -9.49 -8.34
CA ASN A 98 -7.20 -9.02 -9.13
C ASN A 98 -7.71 -8.33 -10.41
N ALA A 99 -7.80 -7.02 -10.36
CA ALA A 99 -8.30 -6.21 -11.47
C ALA A 99 -7.18 -5.79 -12.44
N GLU A 100 -5.92 -6.12 -12.11
CA GLU A 100 -4.75 -5.73 -12.93
C GLU A 100 -3.82 -6.92 -13.09
N PRO A 101 -4.28 -8.02 -13.73
CA PRO A 101 -3.52 -9.28 -13.76
C PRO A 101 -2.19 -9.19 -14.49
N GLU A 102 -1.98 -8.19 -15.35
CA GLU A 102 -0.70 -7.99 -16.03
C GLU A 102 0.40 -7.49 -15.08
N LYS A 103 0.05 -6.94 -13.94
CA LYS A 103 1.00 -6.43 -12.95
C LYS A 103 0.89 -7.09 -11.59
N CYS A 104 -0.02 -8.04 -11.44
CA CYS A 104 -0.27 -8.73 -10.20
C CYS A 104 -0.57 -10.19 -10.50
N ASP A 105 0.24 -11.10 -9.97
CA ASP A 105 0.04 -12.53 -10.17
C ASP A 105 -0.94 -13.14 -9.18
N ASP A 106 -1.15 -12.46 -8.04
CA ASP A 106 -2.03 -12.96 -6.99
C ASP A 106 -2.46 -11.82 -6.09
N LEU A 107 -3.76 -11.65 -5.91
CA LEU A 107 -4.31 -10.72 -4.93
C LEU A 107 -5.11 -11.55 -3.94
N ALA A 108 -4.62 -11.66 -2.70
CA ALA A 108 -5.18 -12.59 -1.74
C ALA A 108 -5.10 -12.10 -0.31
N TRP A 109 -5.98 -12.64 0.52
CA TRP A 109 -5.98 -12.39 1.95
C TRP A 109 -4.95 -13.30 2.61
N HIS A 110 -4.12 -12.71 3.48
CA HIS A 110 -3.11 -13.43 4.25
C HIS A 110 -3.32 -13.14 5.74
N ARG A 111 -3.06 -14.11 6.59
CA ARG A 111 -3.15 -13.88 8.03
C ARG A 111 -2.11 -12.85 8.46
N LEU A 112 -2.53 -11.91 9.30
CA LEU A 112 -1.61 -10.90 9.84
C LEU A 112 -0.49 -11.50 10.69
N ASP A 113 -0.74 -12.65 11.31
CA ASP A 113 0.25 -13.32 12.15
C ASP A 113 1.11 -14.33 11.38
N ALA A 114 0.92 -14.43 10.06
CA ALA A 114 1.66 -15.37 9.22
C ALA A 114 1.90 -14.75 7.83
N LEU A 115 2.54 -13.58 7.82
CA LEU A 115 2.84 -12.88 6.57
C LEU A 115 3.84 -13.69 5.73
N PRO A 116 3.74 -13.62 4.40
CA PRO A 116 4.65 -14.36 3.54
C PRO A 116 6.10 -13.88 3.72
N GLN A 117 7.06 -14.80 3.57
CA GLN A 117 8.48 -14.45 3.71
C GLN A 117 8.95 -13.51 2.60
N ASN A 118 8.33 -13.60 1.43
CA ASN A 118 8.67 -12.77 0.28
C ASN A 118 7.85 -11.47 0.23
N ILE A 119 7.62 -10.87 1.39
CA ILE A 119 7.00 -9.55 1.45
C ILE A 119 8.07 -8.47 1.25
N VAL A 120 7.71 -7.38 0.56
CA VAL A 120 8.62 -6.25 0.33
C VAL A 120 9.09 -5.69 1.68
N PRO A 121 10.40 -5.52 1.90
CA PRO A 121 10.93 -5.15 3.23
C PRO A 121 10.34 -3.90 3.85
N TYR A 122 10.18 -2.80 3.10
CA TYR A 122 9.64 -1.58 3.70
C TYR A 122 8.15 -1.72 4.02
N ILE A 123 7.45 -2.58 3.28
CA ILE A 123 6.05 -2.87 3.59
C ILE A 123 5.96 -3.68 4.88
N PHE A 124 6.84 -4.66 5.06
CA PHE A 124 6.89 -5.41 6.30
C PHE A 124 7.12 -4.47 7.50
N ARG A 125 8.08 -3.55 7.38
CA ARG A 125 8.35 -2.55 8.41
C ARG A 125 7.12 -1.69 8.69
N ALA A 126 6.42 -1.26 7.65
CA ALA A 126 5.23 -0.44 7.82
C ALA A 126 4.12 -1.18 8.57
N LEU A 127 3.95 -2.48 8.29
CA LEU A 127 2.95 -3.28 9.00
C LEU A 127 3.34 -3.50 10.46
N GLN A 128 4.63 -3.67 10.75
CA GLN A 128 5.10 -3.72 12.13
C GLN A 128 4.81 -2.40 12.85
N ASN A 129 5.05 -1.27 12.18
CA ASN A 129 4.77 0.06 12.73
C ASN A 129 3.27 0.23 13.02
N TYR A 130 2.43 -0.23 12.11
CA TYR A 130 0.98 -0.18 12.28
C TYR A 130 0.56 -0.94 13.54
N LYS A 131 1.05 -2.14 13.71
CA LYS A 131 0.75 -2.97 14.90
C LYS A 131 1.24 -2.32 16.19
N ALA A 132 2.35 -1.59 16.13
CA ALA A 132 2.96 -0.94 17.29
C ALA A 132 2.45 0.50 17.50
N ASN A 133 1.51 0.96 16.68
CA ASN A 133 0.99 2.34 16.71
C ASN A 133 2.09 3.38 16.50
N ARG A 134 3.10 3.04 15.70
CA ARG A 134 4.17 3.97 15.34
C ARG A 134 3.80 4.62 14.02
N TRP A 135 3.46 5.91 14.07
CA TRP A 135 2.91 6.60 12.89
C TRP A 135 3.96 7.09 11.91
N PHE A 136 5.23 7.19 12.31
CA PHE A 136 6.30 7.72 11.46
C PHE A 136 7.54 6.85 11.53
N ASP A 137 8.21 6.69 10.38
CA ASP A 137 9.47 5.97 10.29
C ASP A 137 10.31 6.51 9.14
N GLU A 138 11.60 6.24 9.21
CA GLU A 138 12.55 6.51 8.13
C GLU A 138 13.17 5.19 7.72
N PHE A 139 13.29 4.96 6.42
CA PHE A 139 13.73 3.66 5.91
C PHE A 139 14.69 3.84 4.73
N GLY A 140 15.82 3.13 4.76
CA GLY A 140 16.78 3.15 3.66
C GLY A 140 17.79 4.28 3.69
N TRP A 141 17.99 4.91 4.82
CA TRP A 141 18.89 6.07 4.99
C TRP A 141 20.27 5.68 5.54
N GLU A 142 20.82 4.65 5.05
CA GLU A 142 22.14 4.17 5.47
C GLU A 142 23.28 4.84 4.71
#